data_ee6cad7c7dbe8786083ca17f90a71dad
#
_entry.id   ee6cad7c7dbe8786083ca17f90a71dad
#
_cell.length_a   1.000
_cell.length_b   1.000
_cell.length_c   1.000
_cell.angle_alpha   90.00
_cell.angle_beta   90.00
_cell.angle_gamma   90.00
#
_symmetry.space_group_name_H-M   'P 1'
#
loop_
_entity.id
_entity.type
_entity.pdbx_description
1 polymer ?
#
loop_
_entity_poly.entity_id
_entity_poly.type
_entity_poly.pdbx_seq_one_letter_code
_entity_poly.pdbx_strand_id
1 'polypeptide(L)'
;MRFTHRITNSRLGFFLLSAFTGLLVGSSTVALIECVDFLQGLLFGEPATDDPNQLDSRFSGWSVLLVPIFGGIVISVLLRFIPGQRFHGIPDVMEASALRAGKMDVRSGVSAAIATTLSLGTGAPLGREGPAVHIGASLTSWLAEKFNLGRTQSLTLLGCAAAAAVTASFNTPIAGVIFALEVVVGYYALRVFAPVVIAAMGAVIIRHSIYGNRPEFTLPDYQIGSLWELPVFALLGFVAAFVVQGFIYLVIFCRAGWDKASAPVWIRPAFAGVLIGAMALYYPLALGVGYEGTSLALNENLPLVLLAGLLLAKVLGGAVAIGSGTPGGVFSPALFIGAMLGGVYWYVATALIPAELSSQGVYSVVGMAAIASAMLGAPISTLLIVFELTIDYDLVIAVMLAAAMASTFMQLMPHSSFFRWQLAERGINLNSGRDQGLLRTKTIDEFVTQNFIRVNSAVTLTAVETSMYSHRRYIAVVLNDNEEFIGSLSTDELVAGVVTDREATCKSAMNASEHAIPDSTSLLAALQSLNELDTNYAPVTKTGDDAEEVVGVIYRSDVLKALYDMMRAARSEEYGVN
;
A
#
# COMPACT_ATOMS: atom_id res chain seq x y z
N MET A 1 -5.68 -35.28 -1.94
CA MET A 1 -5.67 -34.32 -3.08
C MET A 1 -7.00 -34.20 -3.83
N ARG A 2 -7.67 -35.29 -4.29
CA ARG A 2 -8.96 -35.17 -5.02
C ARG A 2 -10.15 -34.65 -4.18
N PHE A 3 -10.15 -34.86 -2.87
CA PHE A 3 -11.24 -34.45 -1.96
C PHE A 3 -11.17 -32.95 -1.62
N THR A 4 -9.98 -32.40 -1.44
CA THR A 4 -9.74 -30.97 -1.20
C THR A 4 -10.11 -30.13 -2.42
N HIS A 5 -9.78 -30.59 -3.63
CA HIS A 5 -10.12 -29.89 -4.88
C HIS A 5 -11.64 -29.82 -5.16
N ARG A 6 -12.43 -30.78 -4.67
CA ARG A 6 -13.90 -30.75 -4.80
C ARG A 6 -14.56 -29.78 -3.82
N ILE A 7 -14.00 -29.61 -2.63
CA ILE A 7 -14.56 -28.70 -1.61
C ILE A 7 -14.27 -27.25 -2.01
N THR A 8 -13.06 -26.93 -2.45
CA THR A 8 -12.66 -25.55 -2.79
C THR A 8 -13.27 -25.03 -4.09
N ASN A 9 -13.65 -25.90 -5.02
CA ASN A 9 -14.38 -25.52 -6.25
C ASN A 9 -15.90 -25.40 -6.05
N SER A 10 -16.44 -25.79 -4.88
CA SER A 10 -17.84 -25.54 -4.54
C SER A 10 -17.98 -24.15 -3.89
N ARG A 11 -19.05 -23.43 -4.22
CA ARG A 11 -19.36 -22.13 -3.59
C ARG A 11 -19.40 -22.24 -2.06
N LEU A 12 -20.01 -23.29 -1.55
CA LEU A 12 -20.11 -23.55 -0.12
C LEU A 12 -18.72 -23.76 0.52
N GLY A 13 -17.86 -24.55 -0.12
CA GLY A 13 -16.50 -24.78 0.38
C GLY A 13 -15.66 -23.51 0.43
N PHE A 14 -15.82 -22.60 -0.55
CA PHE A 14 -15.14 -21.31 -0.54
C PHE A 14 -15.65 -20.39 0.59
N PHE A 15 -16.95 -20.39 0.88
CA PHE A 15 -17.50 -19.65 2.03
C PHE A 15 -17.01 -20.19 3.37
N LEU A 16 -16.91 -21.52 3.52
CA LEU A 16 -16.32 -22.15 4.71
C LEU A 16 -14.84 -21.77 4.89
N LEU A 17 -14.09 -21.73 3.78
CA LEU A 17 -12.70 -21.29 3.80
C LEU A 17 -12.59 -19.80 4.17
N SER A 18 -13.51 -18.95 3.70
CA SER A 18 -13.57 -17.53 4.07
C SER A 18 -13.88 -17.34 5.56
N ALA A 19 -14.82 -18.13 6.11
CA ALA A 19 -15.11 -18.12 7.54
C ALA A 19 -13.89 -18.57 8.37
N PHE A 20 -13.23 -19.65 7.95
CA PHE A 20 -11.99 -20.11 8.58
C PHE A 20 -10.88 -19.06 8.51
N THR A 21 -10.73 -18.36 7.36
CA THR A 21 -9.80 -17.25 7.21
C THR A 21 -10.11 -16.15 8.22
N GLY A 22 -11.38 -15.80 8.40
CA GLY A 22 -11.80 -14.80 9.38
C GLY A 22 -11.43 -15.16 10.82
N LEU A 23 -11.68 -16.41 11.22
CA LEU A 23 -11.28 -16.92 12.54
C LEU A 23 -9.76 -16.92 12.72
N LEU A 24 -9.01 -17.40 11.72
CA LEU A 24 -7.55 -17.49 11.77
C LEU A 24 -6.91 -16.08 11.86
N VAL A 25 -7.33 -15.18 10.98
CA VAL A 25 -6.78 -13.81 10.95
C VAL A 25 -7.24 -13.02 12.16
N GLY A 26 -8.49 -13.15 12.58
CA GLY A 26 -9.00 -12.56 13.81
C GLY A 26 -8.16 -12.99 15.02
N SER A 27 -7.91 -14.30 15.16
CA SER A 27 -7.06 -14.82 16.24
C SER A 27 -5.62 -14.31 16.18
N SER A 28 -5.02 -14.25 14.98
CA SER A 28 -3.65 -13.73 14.83
C SER A 28 -3.54 -12.23 15.14
N THR A 29 -4.58 -11.46 14.80
CA THR A 29 -4.65 -10.02 15.10
C THR A 29 -4.83 -9.78 16.60
N VAL A 30 -5.74 -10.51 17.25
CA VAL A 30 -5.92 -10.41 18.70
C VAL A 30 -4.65 -10.84 19.44
N ALA A 31 -4.01 -11.93 19.01
CA ALA A 31 -2.73 -12.35 19.59
C ALA A 31 -1.64 -11.28 19.46
N LEU A 32 -1.58 -10.58 18.31
CA LEU A 32 -0.67 -9.45 18.12
C LEU A 32 -0.95 -8.31 19.12
N ILE A 33 -2.23 -7.99 19.33
CA ILE A 33 -2.68 -6.96 20.28
C ILE A 33 -2.26 -7.33 21.70
N GLU A 34 -2.62 -8.53 22.16
CA GLU A 34 -2.27 -9.04 23.48
C GLU A 34 -0.76 -9.09 23.72
N CYS A 35 0.02 -9.47 22.71
CA CYS A 35 1.49 -9.46 22.82
C CYS A 35 2.05 -8.04 22.96
N VAL A 36 1.49 -7.05 22.28
CA VAL A 36 1.89 -5.63 22.43
C VAL A 36 1.54 -5.14 23.83
N ASP A 37 0.31 -5.38 24.28
CA ASP A 37 -0.19 -4.90 25.57
C ASP A 37 0.55 -5.58 26.73
N PHE A 38 0.82 -6.88 26.63
CA PHE A 38 1.66 -7.61 27.60
C PHE A 38 3.06 -7.02 27.68
N LEU A 39 3.70 -6.72 26.54
CA LEU A 39 5.04 -6.17 26.52
C LEU A 39 5.07 -4.74 27.08
N GLN A 40 4.05 -3.93 26.81
CA GLN A 40 3.89 -2.61 27.38
C GLN A 40 3.70 -2.68 28.91
N GLY A 41 2.83 -3.58 29.39
CA GLY A 41 2.65 -3.81 30.82
C GLY A 41 3.94 -4.23 31.52
N LEU A 42 4.72 -5.12 30.90
CA LEU A 42 6.02 -5.57 31.45
C LEU A 42 7.05 -4.43 31.52
N LEU A 43 7.12 -3.55 30.53
CA LEU A 43 8.18 -2.55 30.38
C LEU A 43 7.83 -1.20 31.03
N PHE A 44 6.58 -0.76 30.97
CA PHE A 44 6.13 0.51 31.50
C PHE A 44 5.31 0.36 32.80
N GLY A 45 4.85 -0.84 33.12
CA GLY A 45 3.94 -1.13 34.21
C GLY A 45 2.48 -1.18 33.77
N GLU A 46 1.63 -1.77 34.63
CA GLU A 46 0.18 -1.79 34.41
C GLU A 46 -0.40 -0.39 34.59
N PRO A 47 -1.47 -0.02 33.85
CA PRO A 47 -2.16 1.24 34.09
C PRO A 47 -2.72 1.25 35.52
N ALA A 48 -2.61 2.37 36.22
CA ALA A 48 -3.08 2.48 37.60
C ALA A 48 -4.61 2.40 37.72
N THR A 49 -5.32 2.64 36.61
CA THR A 49 -6.78 2.55 36.55
C THR A 49 -7.22 1.90 35.22
N ASP A 50 -8.31 1.12 35.29
CA ASP A 50 -8.95 0.56 34.09
C ASP A 50 -9.80 1.62 33.33
N ASP A 51 -9.87 2.85 33.81
CA ASP A 51 -10.63 3.93 33.20
C ASP A 51 -9.77 4.67 32.19
N PRO A 52 -10.04 4.54 30.88
CA PRO A 52 -9.27 5.18 29.83
C PRO A 52 -9.35 6.71 29.85
N ASN A 53 -10.26 7.29 30.64
CA ASN A 53 -10.43 8.74 30.78
C ASN A 53 -9.60 9.34 31.92
N GLN A 54 -8.87 8.54 32.68
CA GLN A 54 -8.01 9.07 33.73
C GLN A 54 -6.58 9.27 33.23
N LEU A 55 -5.99 10.44 33.56
CA LEU A 55 -4.65 10.87 33.17
C LEU A 55 -3.49 10.07 33.81
N ASP A 56 -3.79 9.02 34.56
CA ASP A 56 -2.79 8.18 35.21
C ASP A 56 -2.23 7.17 34.20
N SER A 57 -1.41 7.69 33.29
CA SER A 57 -0.84 6.86 32.23
C SER A 57 0.24 5.93 32.79
N ARG A 58 0.24 4.69 32.27
CA ARG A 58 1.35 3.73 32.50
C ARG A 58 2.71 4.31 32.08
N PHE A 59 2.71 5.36 31.26
CA PHE A 59 3.91 6.02 30.78
C PHE A 59 4.38 7.08 31.75
N SER A 60 5.16 6.69 32.76
CA SER A 60 5.69 7.60 33.77
C SER A 60 7.14 7.27 34.15
N GLY A 61 7.85 8.22 34.73
CA GLY A 61 9.21 8.03 35.23
C GLY A 61 10.28 7.85 34.12
N TRP A 62 11.40 7.25 34.49
CA TRP A 62 12.54 7.04 33.58
C TRP A 62 12.30 5.98 32.51
N SER A 63 11.31 5.10 32.69
CA SER A 63 10.93 4.09 31.72
C SER A 63 10.53 4.73 30.37
N VAL A 64 9.86 5.87 30.41
CA VAL A 64 9.42 6.64 29.24
C VAL A 64 10.58 7.04 28.31
N LEU A 65 11.77 7.31 28.89
CA LEU A 65 12.98 7.59 28.14
C LEU A 65 13.70 6.31 27.71
N LEU A 66 13.91 5.38 28.66
CA LEU A 66 14.83 4.25 28.47
C LEU A 66 14.23 3.13 27.61
N VAL A 67 12.93 2.88 27.74
CA VAL A 67 12.28 1.78 27.02
C VAL A 67 12.26 2.01 25.49
N PRO A 68 11.92 3.21 24.95
CA PRO A 68 12.04 3.46 23.53
C PRO A 68 13.47 3.36 22.99
N ILE A 69 14.48 3.76 23.78
CA ILE A 69 15.89 3.60 23.41
C ILE A 69 16.24 2.12 23.30
N PHE A 70 15.87 1.32 24.30
CA PHE A 70 16.07 -0.12 24.29
C PHE A 70 15.37 -0.76 23.10
N GLY A 71 14.10 -0.39 22.84
CA GLY A 71 13.32 -0.85 21.69
C GLY A 71 14.00 -0.54 20.37
N GLY A 72 14.47 0.69 20.19
CA GLY A 72 15.21 1.10 19.01
C GLY A 72 16.47 0.24 18.76
N ILE A 73 17.21 -0.10 19.81
CA ILE A 73 18.39 -0.98 19.73
C ILE A 73 17.96 -2.40 19.32
N VAL A 74 16.91 -2.96 19.94
CA VAL A 74 16.40 -4.30 19.62
C VAL A 74 15.96 -4.38 18.17
N ILE A 75 15.19 -3.39 17.69
CA ILE A 75 14.76 -3.32 16.28
C ILE A 75 15.97 -3.18 15.34
N SER A 76 16.97 -2.41 15.71
CA SER A 76 18.21 -2.28 14.94
C SER A 76 18.95 -3.62 14.78
N VAL A 77 19.03 -4.40 15.84
CA VAL A 77 19.61 -5.75 15.79
C VAL A 77 18.78 -6.67 14.89
N LEU A 78 17.44 -6.65 15.02
CA LEU A 78 16.56 -7.46 14.18
C LEU A 78 16.69 -7.13 12.69
N LEU A 79 16.74 -5.84 12.33
CA LEU A 79 16.89 -5.39 10.95
C LEU A 79 18.16 -5.94 10.28
N ARG A 80 19.23 -6.15 11.03
CA ARG A 80 20.48 -6.71 10.52
C ARG A 80 20.31 -8.12 9.94
N PHE A 81 19.35 -8.89 10.47
CA PHE A 81 19.09 -10.28 10.08
C PHE A 81 17.94 -10.42 9.07
N ILE A 82 17.20 -9.34 8.78
CA ILE A 82 16.07 -9.37 7.84
C ILE A 82 16.57 -9.07 6.43
N PRO A 83 16.28 -9.95 5.44
CA PRO A 83 16.61 -9.70 4.04
C PRO A 83 15.98 -8.40 3.54
N GLY A 84 16.76 -7.57 2.84
CA GLY A 84 16.30 -6.26 2.35
C GLY A 84 16.18 -5.19 3.43
N GLN A 85 16.48 -5.48 4.69
CA GLN A 85 16.50 -4.55 5.83
C GLN A 85 15.27 -3.63 5.89
N ARG A 86 14.10 -4.18 5.61
CA ARG A 86 12.82 -3.45 5.69
C ARG A 86 11.73 -4.32 6.29
N PHE A 87 10.79 -3.66 6.95
CA PHE A 87 9.56 -4.29 7.41
C PHE A 87 8.43 -4.04 6.41
N HIS A 88 7.44 -4.93 6.46
CA HIS A 88 6.34 -4.97 5.53
C HIS A 88 5.03 -4.50 6.20
N GLY A 89 4.08 -3.99 5.39
CA GLY A 89 2.81 -3.48 5.85
C GLY A 89 1.72 -3.50 4.78
N ILE A 90 0.72 -2.62 4.90
CA ILE A 90 -0.41 -2.53 3.96
C ILE A 90 0.04 -2.30 2.50
N PRO A 91 1.04 -1.46 2.18
CA PRO A 91 1.49 -1.30 0.79
C PRO A 91 1.98 -2.61 0.15
N ASP A 92 2.58 -3.52 0.94
CA ASP A 92 3.02 -4.83 0.44
C ASP A 92 1.82 -5.73 0.11
N VAL A 93 0.72 -5.61 0.87
CA VAL A 93 -0.55 -6.31 0.59
C VAL A 93 -1.22 -5.74 -0.66
N MET A 94 -1.22 -4.42 -0.84
CA MET A 94 -1.70 -3.74 -2.05
C MET A 94 -0.89 -4.16 -3.28
N GLU A 95 0.43 -4.23 -3.16
CA GLU A 95 1.33 -4.72 -4.21
C GLU A 95 1.04 -6.18 -4.56
N ALA A 96 0.88 -7.06 -3.56
CA ALA A 96 0.56 -8.47 -3.75
C ALA A 96 -0.81 -8.66 -4.44
N SER A 97 -1.80 -7.84 -4.06
CA SER A 97 -3.11 -7.82 -4.71
C SER A 97 -3.02 -7.40 -6.17
N ALA A 98 -2.32 -6.32 -6.46
CA ALA A 98 -2.25 -5.74 -7.79
C ALA A 98 -1.37 -6.56 -8.74
N LEU A 99 -0.16 -6.98 -8.30
CA LEU A 99 0.89 -7.47 -9.17
C LEU A 99 1.25 -8.95 -8.99
N ARG A 100 1.02 -9.53 -7.79
CA ARG A 100 1.49 -10.88 -7.46
C ARG A 100 0.37 -11.91 -7.29
N ALA A 101 -0.83 -11.63 -7.80
CA ALA A 101 -2.00 -12.51 -7.67
C ALA A 101 -2.30 -12.94 -6.21
N GLY A 102 -2.01 -12.06 -5.25
CA GLY A 102 -2.20 -12.32 -3.83
C GLY A 102 -1.12 -13.19 -3.17
N LYS A 103 0.00 -13.46 -3.84
CA LYS A 103 1.10 -14.26 -3.26
C LYS A 103 1.94 -13.45 -2.30
N MET A 104 2.10 -13.96 -1.08
CA MET A 104 2.89 -13.36 0.00
C MET A 104 3.63 -14.43 0.79
N ASP A 105 4.81 -14.10 1.31
CA ASP A 105 5.60 -15.01 2.12
C ASP A 105 5.20 -14.95 3.61
N VAL A 106 4.91 -16.10 4.20
CA VAL A 106 4.54 -16.23 5.62
C VAL A 106 5.68 -15.81 6.55
N ARG A 107 6.94 -16.09 6.19
CA ARG A 107 8.09 -15.71 7.01
C ARG A 107 8.20 -14.20 7.14
N SER A 108 7.94 -13.50 6.05
CA SER A 108 7.86 -12.03 6.03
C SER A 108 6.72 -11.53 6.94
N GLY A 109 5.54 -12.18 6.90
CA GLY A 109 4.41 -11.84 7.78
C GLY A 109 4.73 -12.01 9.26
N VAL A 110 5.28 -13.16 9.64
CA VAL A 110 5.65 -13.45 11.03
C VAL A 110 6.76 -12.52 11.53
N SER A 111 7.79 -12.27 10.72
CA SER A 111 8.88 -11.38 11.10
C SER A 111 8.39 -9.94 11.29
N ALA A 112 7.48 -9.45 10.43
CA ALA A 112 6.87 -8.14 10.57
C ALA A 112 6.02 -8.04 11.84
N ALA A 113 5.25 -9.10 12.18
CA ALA A 113 4.44 -9.13 13.39
C ALA A 113 5.31 -9.09 14.67
N ILE A 114 6.35 -9.92 14.75
CA ILE A 114 7.28 -9.94 15.88
C ILE A 114 7.97 -8.58 16.04
N ALA A 115 8.49 -8.03 14.95
CA ALA A 115 9.16 -6.74 14.97
C ALA A 115 8.23 -5.60 15.40
N THR A 116 6.97 -5.63 14.95
CA THR A 116 5.95 -4.65 15.36
C THR A 116 5.58 -4.79 16.83
N THR A 117 5.41 -6.01 17.33
CA THR A 117 5.17 -6.26 18.76
C THR A 117 6.28 -5.63 19.60
N LEU A 118 7.53 -5.84 19.22
CA LEU A 118 8.68 -5.25 19.93
C LEU A 118 8.71 -3.73 19.79
N SER A 119 8.42 -3.19 18.60
CA SER A 119 8.40 -1.76 18.34
C SER A 119 7.32 -1.04 19.17
N LEU A 120 6.07 -1.49 19.05
CA LEU A 120 4.94 -0.89 19.75
C LEU A 120 5.00 -1.16 21.26
N GLY A 121 5.37 -2.37 21.65
CA GLY A 121 5.55 -2.75 23.05
C GLY A 121 6.63 -1.90 23.77
N THR A 122 7.61 -1.39 23.03
CA THR A 122 8.61 -0.45 23.54
C THR A 122 8.28 1.02 23.29
N GLY A 123 7.04 1.33 22.90
CA GLY A 123 6.51 2.70 22.85
C GLY A 123 6.70 3.45 21.55
N ALA A 124 7.08 2.79 20.44
CA ALA A 124 7.14 3.47 19.14
C ALA A 124 5.76 4.08 18.78
N PRO A 125 5.67 5.37 18.36
CA PRO A 125 4.42 6.09 18.14
C PRO A 125 3.76 5.72 16.80
N LEU A 126 3.54 4.43 16.58
CA LEU A 126 3.05 3.80 15.36
C LEU A 126 1.78 2.97 15.62
N GLY A 127 1.19 2.42 14.56
CA GLY A 127 -0.02 1.61 14.61
C GLY A 127 0.23 0.12 14.39
N ARG A 128 -0.68 -0.70 14.90
CA ARG A 128 -0.63 -2.18 14.84
C ARG A 128 -1.36 -2.77 13.62
N GLU A 129 -2.21 -1.99 12.96
CA GLU A 129 -3.14 -2.46 11.92
C GLU A 129 -2.43 -2.87 10.63
N GLY A 130 -1.39 -2.12 10.23
CA GLY A 130 -0.59 -2.46 9.05
C GLY A 130 0.01 -3.85 9.13
N PRO A 131 0.78 -4.16 10.16
CA PRO A 131 1.30 -5.51 10.43
C PRO A 131 0.22 -6.57 10.65
N ALA A 132 -0.91 -6.25 11.28
CA ALA A 132 -2.03 -7.18 11.42
C ALA A 132 -2.63 -7.59 10.07
N VAL A 133 -2.85 -6.62 9.17
CA VAL A 133 -3.30 -6.90 7.80
C VAL A 133 -2.23 -7.70 7.05
N HIS A 134 -0.95 -7.38 7.21
CA HIS A 134 0.14 -8.05 6.51
C HIS A 134 0.30 -9.52 6.95
N ILE A 135 0.29 -9.82 8.26
CA ILE A 135 0.36 -11.21 8.74
C ILE A 135 -0.88 -11.99 8.33
N GLY A 136 -2.08 -11.39 8.43
CA GLY A 136 -3.32 -12.00 7.97
C GLY A 136 -3.27 -12.35 6.48
N ALA A 137 -2.82 -11.43 5.65
CA ALA A 137 -2.63 -11.62 4.22
C ALA A 137 -1.61 -12.71 3.89
N SER A 138 -0.50 -12.79 4.63
CA SER A 138 0.53 -13.81 4.45
C SER A 138 0.02 -15.22 4.82
N LEU A 139 -0.70 -15.35 5.93
CA LEU A 139 -1.33 -16.61 6.35
C LEU A 139 -2.37 -17.08 5.32
N THR A 140 -3.13 -16.14 4.78
CA THR A 140 -4.18 -16.42 3.79
C THR A 140 -3.57 -16.79 2.43
N SER A 141 -2.46 -16.18 2.05
CA SER A 141 -1.69 -16.56 0.86
C SER A 141 -1.20 -18.01 0.97
N TRP A 142 -0.67 -18.40 2.13
CA TRP A 142 -0.28 -19.80 2.39
C TRP A 142 -1.47 -20.77 2.29
N LEU A 143 -2.65 -20.38 2.79
CA LEU A 143 -3.86 -21.18 2.61
C LEU A 143 -4.23 -21.31 1.14
N ALA A 144 -4.17 -20.22 0.37
CA ALA A 144 -4.48 -20.23 -1.05
C ALA A 144 -3.54 -21.17 -1.83
N GLU A 145 -2.25 -21.17 -1.52
CA GLU A 145 -1.28 -22.10 -2.12
C GLU A 145 -1.54 -23.56 -1.71
N LYS A 146 -1.79 -23.82 -0.43
CA LYS A 146 -2.07 -25.17 0.08
C LYS A 146 -3.31 -25.81 -0.55
N PHE A 147 -4.31 -24.99 -0.86
CA PHE A 147 -5.56 -25.43 -1.51
C PHE A 147 -5.53 -25.30 -3.04
N ASN A 148 -4.40 -24.86 -3.65
CA ASN A 148 -4.25 -24.62 -5.09
C ASN A 148 -5.37 -23.75 -5.67
N LEU A 149 -5.68 -22.65 -5.02
CA LEU A 149 -6.72 -21.73 -5.46
C LEU A 149 -6.30 -20.95 -6.70
N GLY A 150 -7.27 -20.69 -7.58
CA GLY A 150 -7.06 -19.81 -8.72
C GLY A 150 -6.83 -18.35 -8.29
N ARG A 151 -6.32 -17.52 -9.22
CA ARG A 151 -5.99 -16.11 -8.99
C ARG A 151 -7.14 -15.33 -8.33
N THR A 152 -8.35 -15.41 -8.90
CA THR A 152 -9.53 -14.68 -8.39
C THR A 152 -9.89 -15.07 -6.95
N GLN A 153 -9.82 -16.37 -6.62
CA GLN A 153 -10.09 -16.86 -5.27
C GLN A 153 -9.00 -16.42 -4.29
N SER A 154 -7.73 -16.44 -4.70
CA SER A 154 -6.60 -15.97 -3.87
C SER A 154 -6.73 -14.49 -3.54
N LEU A 155 -7.10 -13.65 -4.52
CA LEU A 155 -7.34 -12.23 -4.31
C LEU A 155 -8.55 -11.96 -3.40
N THR A 156 -9.62 -12.76 -3.55
CA THR A 156 -10.79 -12.67 -2.66
C THR A 156 -10.42 -13.02 -1.23
N LEU A 157 -9.62 -14.08 -1.01
CA LEU A 157 -9.14 -14.44 0.33
C LEU A 157 -8.20 -13.39 0.91
N LEU A 158 -7.38 -12.73 0.09
CA LEU A 158 -6.57 -11.60 0.54
C LEU A 158 -7.44 -10.44 1.07
N GLY A 159 -8.56 -10.15 0.37
CA GLY A 159 -9.58 -9.22 0.87
C GLY A 159 -10.22 -9.71 2.18
N CYS A 160 -10.52 -11.01 2.30
CA CYS A 160 -11.02 -11.61 3.54
C CYS A 160 -10.04 -11.37 4.71
N ALA A 161 -8.74 -11.54 4.47
CA ALA A 161 -7.71 -11.28 5.48
C ALA A 161 -7.66 -9.82 5.92
N ALA A 162 -7.71 -8.89 4.97
CA ALA A 162 -7.69 -7.46 5.28
C ALA A 162 -8.93 -7.04 6.09
N ALA A 163 -10.12 -7.49 5.68
CA ALA A 163 -11.36 -7.23 6.42
C ALA A 163 -11.32 -7.80 7.84
N ALA A 164 -10.89 -9.05 7.99
CA ALA A 164 -10.80 -9.71 9.29
C ALA A 164 -9.78 -9.03 10.22
N ALA A 165 -8.63 -8.60 9.70
CA ALA A 165 -7.60 -7.91 10.48
C ALA A 165 -8.09 -6.54 10.99
N VAL A 166 -8.71 -5.72 10.12
CA VAL A 166 -9.27 -4.42 10.51
C VAL A 166 -10.43 -4.58 11.49
N THR A 167 -11.32 -5.53 11.21
CA THR A 167 -12.45 -5.85 12.11
C THR A 167 -11.94 -6.26 13.50
N ALA A 168 -10.96 -7.14 13.59
CA ALA A 168 -10.40 -7.57 14.87
C ALA A 168 -9.65 -6.44 15.58
N SER A 169 -8.99 -5.53 14.85
CA SER A 169 -8.25 -4.40 15.42
C SER A 169 -9.16 -3.36 16.07
N PHE A 170 -10.28 -3.02 15.42
CA PHE A 170 -11.13 -1.88 15.80
C PHE A 170 -12.54 -2.24 16.24
N ASN A 171 -12.96 -3.49 16.14
CA ASN A 171 -14.36 -3.90 16.32
C ASN A 171 -15.30 -3.24 15.28
N THR A 172 -14.84 -3.09 14.04
CA THR A 172 -15.56 -2.38 12.97
C THR A 172 -15.77 -3.31 11.76
N PRO A 173 -16.75 -4.22 11.80
CA PRO A 173 -16.96 -5.21 10.75
C PRO A 173 -17.39 -4.61 9.40
N ILE A 174 -18.27 -3.60 9.39
CA ILE A 174 -18.73 -2.98 8.15
C ILE A 174 -17.58 -2.21 7.50
N ALA A 175 -16.89 -1.41 8.28
CA ALA A 175 -15.75 -0.65 7.82
C ALA A 175 -14.57 -1.56 7.39
N GLY A 176 -14.32 -2.65 8.08
CA GLY A 176 -13.32 -3.65 7.71
C GLY A 176 -13.58 -4.26 6.33
N VAL A 177 -14.86 -4.58 6.03
CA VAL A 177 -15.26 -5.07 4.69
C VAL A 177 -14.99 -4.01 3.63
N ILE A 178 -15.41 -2.77 3.85
CA ILE A 178 -15.23 -1.68 2.89
C ILE A 178 -13.74 -1.35 2.72
N PHE A 179 -12.95 -1.35 3.81
CA PHE A 179 -11.50 -1.16 3.74
C PHE A 179 -10.82 -2.22 2.87
N ALA A 180 -11.20 -3.48 3.01
CA ALA A 180 -10.66 -4.54 2.17
C ALA A 180 -10.95 -4.31 0.69
N LEU A 181 -12.17 -3.85 0.35
CA LEU A 181 -12.58 -3.57 -1.03
C LEU A 181 -11.93 -2.30 -1.58
N GLU A 182 -11.88 -1.22 -0.79
CA GLU A 182 -11.39 0.10 -1.20
C GLU A 182 -9.86 0.15 -1.31
N VAL A 183 -9.15 -0.43 -0.33
CA VAL A 183 -7.69 -0.30 -0.20
C VAL A 183 -6.94 -1.50 -0.78
N VAL A 184 -7.38 -2.73 -0.45
CA VAL A 184 -6.61 -3.95 -0.75
C VAL A 184 -7.02 -4.55 -2.08
N VAL A 185 -8.32 -4.75 -2.31
CA VAL A 185 -8.85 -5.33 -3.55
C VAL A 185 -8.86 -4.28 -4.66
N GLY A 186 -9.23 -3.03 -4.33
CA GLY A 186 -9.23 -1.89 -5.25
C GLY A 186 -10.46 -1.82 -6.17
N TYR A 187 -11.49 -2.65 -5.95
CA TYR A 187 -12.76 -2.62 -6.69
C TYR A 187 -13.91 -3.24 -5.89
N TYR A 188 -15.14 -2.82 -6.22
CA TYR A 188 -16.37 -3.26 -5.57
C TYR A 188 -17.10 -4.29 -6.43
N ALA A 189 -16.85 -5.60 -6.20
CA ALA A 189 -17.54 -6.68 -6.90
C ALA A 189 -18.41 -7.51 -5.95
N LEU A 190 -19.68 -7.75 -6.31
CA LEU A 190 -20.63 -8.51 -5.49
C LEU A 190 -20.14 -9.92 -5.14
N ARG A 191 -19.38 -10.57 -6.04
CA ARG A 191 -18.85 -11.91 -5.77
C ARG A 191 -17.75 -11.94 -4.72
N VAL A 192 -17.02 -10.83 -4.52
CA VAL A 192 -15.99 -10.67 -3.47
C VAL A 192 -16.64 -10.27 -2.15
N PHE A 193 -17.74 -9.53 -2.19
CA PHE A 193 -18.39 -8.97 -1.01
C PHE A 193 -18.81 -10.03 0.01
N ALA A 194 -19.56 -11.07 -0.40
CA ALA A 194 -20.08 -12.08 0.53
C ALA A 194 -18.97 -12.86 1.27
N PRO A 195 -17.91 -13.39 0.59
CA PRO A 195 -16.78 -14.01 1.28
C PRO A 195 -16.10 -13.08 2.29
N VAL A 196 -15.91 -11.80 1.93
CA VAL A 196 -15.25 -10.79 2.78
C VAL A 196 -16.09 -10.50 4.03
N VAL A 197 -17.43 -10.36 3.88
CA VAL A 197 -18.35 -10.22 5.01
C VAL A 197 -18.28 -11.43 5.95
N ILE A 198 -18.29 -12.64 5.39
CA ILE A 198 -18.21 -13.87 6.20
C ILE A 198 -16.90 -13.92 7.00
N ALA A 199 -15.78 -13.49 6.41
CA ALA A 199 -14.50 -13.42 7.10
C ALA A 199 -14.50 -12.35 8.20
N ALA A 200 -15.06 -11.16 7.95
CA ALA A 200 -15.21 -10.12 8.96
C ALA A 200 -16.02 -10.63 10.16
N MET A 201 -17.14 -11.35 9.91
CA MET A 201 -17.94 -11.96 11.00
C MET A 201 -17.15 -13.01 11.79
N GLY A 202 -16.29 -13.81 11.12
CA GLY A 202 -15.38 -14.72 11.81
C GLY A 202 -14.44 -13.98 12.78
N ALA A 203 -13.92 -12.83 12.37
CA ALA A 203 -13.07 -11.99 13.22
C ALA A 203 -13.84 -11.34 14.38
N VAL A 204 -15.10 -10.92 14.16
CA VAL A 204 -16.00 -10.44 15.24
C VAL A 204 -16.17 -11.51 16.33
N ILE A 205 -16.42 -12.77 15.95
CA ILE A 205 -16.59 -13.86 16.91
C ILE A 205 -15.37 -13.98 17.82
N ILE A 206 -14.16 -13.94 17.25
CA ILE A 206 -12.92 -14.02 18.04
C ILE A 206 -12.79 -12.80 18.96
N ARG A 207 -12.95 -11.59 18.42
CA ARG A 207 -12.81 -10.37 19.21
C ARG A 207 -13.83 -10.30 20.36
N HIS A 208 -15.11 -10.56 20.07
CA HIS A 208 -16.15 -10.52 21.10
C HIS A 208 -16.00 -11.62 22.16
N SER A 209 -15.39 -12.75 21.84
CA SER A 209 -15.11 -13.81 22.83
C SER A 209 -14.04 -13.39 23.86
N ILE A 210 -13.17 -12.42 23.52
CA ILE A 210 -12.06 -11.98 24.38
C ILE A 210 -12.36 -10.64 25.05
N TYR A 211 -12.81 -9.63 24.27
CA TYR A 211 -13.02 -8.27 24.76
C TYR A 211 -14.50 -7.90 24.99
N GLY A 212 -15.44 -8.78 24.61
CA GLY A 212 -16.86 -8.46 24.60
C GLY A 212 -17.24 -7.52 23.45
N ASN A 213 -18.53 -7.14 23.42
CA ASN A 213 -19.07 -6.19 22.43
C ASN A 213 -19.04 -4.75 23.00
N ARG A 214 -17.81 -4.21 23.11
CA ARG A 214 -17.64 -2.81 23.52
C ARG A 214 -17.04 -2.03 22.34
N PRO A 215 -17.52 -0.78 22.07
CA PRO A 215 -16.84 0.10 21.13
C PRO A 215 -15.44 0.44 21.66
N GLU A 216 -14.51 0.76 20.76
CA GLU A 216 -13.15 1.12 21.13
C GLU A 216 -13.07 2.46 21.87
N PHE A 217 -13.96 3.40 21.52
CA PHE A 217 -14.12 4.69 22.21
C PHE A 217 -15.57 4.84 22.69
N THR A 218 -15.73 5.19 23.96
CA THR A 218 -17.02 5.61 24.50
C THR A 218 -17.12 7.12 24.40
N LEU A 219 -18.13 7.63 23.73
CA LEU A 219 -18.34 9.06 23.55
C LEU A 219 -19.55 9.53 24.37
N PRO A 220 -19.56 10.80 24.81
CA PRO A 220 -20.78 11.46 25.24
C PRO A 220 -21.74 11.59 24.05
N ASP A 221 -23.04 11.83 24.34
CA ASP A 221 -24.01 12.15 23.29
C ASP A 221 -23.66 13.51 22.67
N TYR A 222 -23.04 13.47 21.51
CA TYR A 222 -22.66 14.66 20.75
C TYR A 222 -23.78 15.10 19.82
N GLN A 223 -24.01 16.41 19.74
CA GLN A 223 -24.92 17.00 18.79
C GLN A 223 -24.23 18.12 18.04
N ILE A 224 -24.48 18.18 16.73
CA ILE A 224 -24.04 19.31 15.92
C ILE A 224 -24.94 20.50 16.26
N GLY A 225 -24.34 21.60 16.77
CA GLY A 225 -25.08 22.77 17.23
C GLY A 225 -25.83 23.45 16.10
N SER A 226 -25.27 23.50 14.89
CA SER A 226 -25.89 24.15 13.73
C SER A 226 -25.36 23.62 12.40
N LEU A 227 -26.22 23.53 11.40
CA LEU A 227 -25.82 23.23 10.02
C LEU A 227 -24.83 24.26 9.41
N TRP A 228 -24.77 25.46 9.97
CA TRP A 228 -23.77 26.47 9.59
C TRP A 228 -22.33 26.09 9.94
N GLU A 229 -22.11 25.06 10.74
CA GLU A 229 -20.78 24.50 11.01
C GLU A 229 -20.24 23.63 9.86
N LEU A 230 -21.09 23.19 8.93
CA LEU A 230 -20.65 22.33 7.82
C LEU A 230 -19.51 22.92 6.98
N PRO A 231 -19.52 24.22 6.60
CA PRO A 231 -18.36 24.84 5.95
C PRO A 231 -17.09 24.84 6.82
N VAL A 232 -17.23 24.92 8.15
CA VAL A 232 -16.10 24.89 9.09
C VAL A 232 -15.50 23.49 9.14
N PHE A 233 -16.33 22.44 9.13
CA PHE A 233 -15.88 21.05 9.02
C PHE A 233 -15.24 20.75 7.65
N ALA A 234 -15.76 21.32 6.55
CA ALA A 234 -15.15 21.20 5.24
C ALA A 234 -13.74 21.82 5.22
N LEU A 235 -13.57 22.98 5.85
CA LEU A 235 -12.27 23.63 5.98
C LEU A 235 -11.31 22.83 6.87
N LEU A 236 -11.79 22.17 7.92
CA LEU A 236 -10.98 21.23 8.71
C LEU A 236 -10.46 20.09 7.83
N GLY A 237 -11.29 19.54 6.94
CA GLY A 237 -10.87 18.53 5.96
C GLY A 237 -9.77 19.05 5.03
N PHE A 238 -9.88 20.30 4.56
CA PHE A 238 -8.83 20.96 3.77
C PHE A 238 -7.52 21.08 4.57
N VAL A 239 -7.56 21.57 5.80
CA VAL A 239 -6.38 21.67 6.68
C VAL A 239 -5.75 20.30 6.94
N ALA A 240 -6.57 19.27 7.15
CA ALA A 240 -6.10 17.89 7.36
C ALA A 240 -5.25 17.38 6.20
N ALA A 241 -5.62 17.70 4.94
CA ALA A 241 -4.81 17.31 3.77
C ALA A 241 -3.40 17.91 3.83
N PHE A 242 -3.25 19.18 4.24
CA PHE A 242 -1.93 19.80 4.39
C PHE A 242 -1.11 19.17 5.53
N VAL A 243 -1.74 18.82 6.65
CA VAL A 243 -1.07 18.15 7.77
C VAL A 243 -0.53 16.80 7.32
N VAL A 244 -1.32 16.01 6.59
CA VAL A 244 -0.89 14.71 6.05
C VAL A 244 0.22 14.87 5.03
N GLN A 245 0.12 15.84 4.13
CA GLN A 245 1.18 16.14 3.17
C GLN A 245 2.48 16.55 3.88
N GLY A 246 2.37 17.38 4.92
CA GLY A 246 3.50 17.76 5.78
C GLY A 246 4.13 16.56 6.49
N PHE A 247 3.31 15.62 6.98
CA PHE A 247 3.78 14.37 7.57
C PHE A 247 4.58 13.53 6.56
N ILE A 248 4.10 13.38 5.33
CA ILE A 248 4.82 12.65 4.27
C ILE A 248 6.17 13.32 3.99
N TYR A 249 6.20 14.65 3.85
CA TYR A 249 7.46 15.37 3.65
C TYR A 249 8.42 15.25 4.83
N LEU A 250 7.93 15.21 6.06
CA LEU A 250 8.77 14.96 7.24
C LEU A 250 9.38 13.55 7.21
N VAL A 251 8.63 12.54 6.81
CA VAL A 251 9.16 11.16 6.64
C VAL A 251 10.26 11.15 5.57
N ILE A 252 10.01 11.80 4.41
CA ILE A 252 11.01 11.93 3.34
C ILE A 252 12.25 12.65 3.85
N PHE A 253 12.08 13.75 4.56
CA PHE A 253 13.18 14.54 5.13
C PHE A 253 14.02 13.74 6.12
N CYS A 254 13.37 12.99 7.04
CA CYS A 254 14.07 12.12 7.98
C CYS A 254 14.88 11.04 7.25
N ARG A 255 14.29 10.41 6.21
CA ARG A 255 14.99 9.40 5.41
C ARG A 255 16.19 9.99 4.66
N ALA A 256 15.98 11.11 3.97
CA ALA A 256 17.05 11.82 3.27
C ALA A 256 18.18 12.27 4.22
N GLY A 257 17.85 12.66 5.45
CA GLY A 257 18.82 12.98 6.49
C GLY A 257 19.72 11.79 6.84
N TRP A 258 19.13 10.60 7.00
CA TRP A 258 19.89 9.35 7.24
C TRP A 258 20.78 8.97 6.06
N ASP A 259 20.26 9.09 4.83
CA ASP A 259 21.03 8.77 3.63
C ASP A 259 22.20 9.74 3.44
N LYS A 260 22.00 11.04 3.68
CA LYS A 260 23.06 12.06 3.67
C LYS A 260 24.12 11.80 4.74
N ALA A 261 23.72 11.32 5.92
CA ALA A 261 24.64 10.92 6.99
C ALA A 261 25.33 9.58 6.72
N SER A 262 25.04 8.90 5.60
CA SER A 262 25.53 7.56 5.25
C SER A 262 25.30 6.54 6.37
N ALA A 263 24.25 6.72 7.19
CA ALA A 263 23.96 5.84 8.30
C ALA A 263 23.39 4.49 7.78
N PRO A 264 23.98 3.35 8.18
CA PRO A 264 23.47 2.04 7.83
C PRO A 264 22.00 1.89 8.23
N VAL A 265 21.17 1.29 7.36
CA VAL A 265 19.71 1.17 7.57
C VAL A 265 19.39 0.54 8.94
N TRP A 266 20.13 -0.51 9.31
CA TRP A 266 19.90 -1.25 10.54
C TRP A 266 20.16 -0.46 11.82
N ILE A 267 20.97 0.62 11.82
CA ILE A 267 21.27 1.41 13.04
C ILE A 267 20.28 2.56 13.27
N ARG A 268 19.55 2.96 12.25
CA ARG A 268 18.63 4.12 12.27
C ARG A 268 17.55 4.03 13.35
N PRO A 269 16.91 2.86 13.63
CA PRO A 269 15.89 2.75 14.68
C PRO A 269 16.43 3.00 16.09
N ALA A 270 17.72 2.72 16.36
CA ALA A 270 18.33 3.01 17.66
C ALA A 270 18.36 4.51 17.94
N PHE A 271 18.73 5.33 16.95
CA PHE A 271 18.68 6.78 17.07
C PHE A 271 17.25 7.31 17.15
N ALA A 272 16.32 6.70 16.40
CA ALA A 272 14.89 7.05 16.49
C ALA A 272 14.37 6.81 17.92
N GLY A 273 14.76 5.70 18.56
CA GLY A 273 14.40 5.41 19.94
C GLY A 273 14.86 6.48 20.93
N VAL A 274 16.05 7.05 20.74
CA VAL A 274 16.53 8.18 21.57
C VAL A 274 15.66 9.41 21.41
N LEU A 275 15.34 9.79 20.17
CA LEU A 275 14.50 10.95 19.89
C LEU A 275 13.06 10.78 20.40
N ILE A 276 12.49 9.59 20.22
CA ILE A 276 11.16 9.24 20.71
C ILE A 276 11.12 9.25 22.23
N GLY A 277 12.12 8.67 22.91
CA GLY A 277 12.22 8.68 24.36
C GLY A 277 12.36 10.09 24.93
N ALA A 278 13.19 10.94 24.30
CA ALA A 278 13.33 12.34 24.71
C ALA A 278 12.02 13.14 24.54
N MET A 279 11.30 12.93 23.44
CA MET A 279 9.98 13.52 23.20
C MET A 279 8.95 13.06 24.24
N ALA A 280 8.99 11.80 24.60
CA ALA A 280 8.05 11.18 25.52
C ALA A 280 8.17 11.67 26.97
N LEU A 281 9.33 12.24 27.36
CA LEU A 281 9.48 12.92 28.66
C LEU A 281 8.49 14.08 28.85
N TYR A 282 8.11 14.74 27.76
CA TYR A 282 7.15 15.87 27.79
C TYR A 282 5.74 15.44 27.37
N TYR A 283 5.61 14.47 26.46
CA TYR A 283 4.35 14.04 25.87
C TYR A 283 4.23 12.50 25.87
N PRO A 284 4.14 11.86 27.05
CA PRO A 284 4.11 10.40 27.16
C PRO A 284 2.91 9.75 26.45
N LEU A 285 1.75 10.42 26.41
CA LEU A 285 0.55 9.95 25.71
C LEU A 285 0.71 9.81 24.19
N ALA A 286 1.79 10.35 23.61
CA ALA A 286 2.10 10.15 22.20
C ALA A 286 2.79 8.82 21.91
N LEU A 287 3.27 8.07 22.95
CA LEU A 287 3.87 6.75 22.79
C LEU A 287 2.86 5.69 22.33
N GLY A 288 3.39 4.62 21.74
CA GLY A 288 2.60 3.47 21.28
C GLY A 288 1.50 3.84 20.30
N VAL A 289 0.39 3.13 20.33
CA VAL A 289 -0.78 3.36 19.47
C VAL A 289 -1.43 4.71 19.73
N GLY A 290 -1.53 5.12 21.02
CA GLY A 290 -2.05 6.43 21.44
C GLY A 290 -3.55 6.46 21.71
N TYR A 291 -4.19 5.33 21.99
CA TYR A 291 -5.63 5.27 22.24
C TYR A 291 -6.04 6.05 23.49
N GLU A 292 -5.23 6.03 24.56
CA GLU A 292 -5.48 6.82 25.77
C GLU A 292 -5.59 8.32 25.44
N GLY A 293 -4.59 8.87 24.75
CA GLY A 293 -4.63 10.28 24.34
C GLY A 293 -5.79 10.60 23.38
N THR A 294 -6.13 9.67 22.48
CA THR A 294 -7.28 9.83 21.59
C THR A 294 -8.58 9.86 22.39
N SER A 295 -8.77 8.93 23.33
CA SER A 295 -9.96 8.88 24.19
C SER A 295 -10.14 10.17 25.00
N LEU A 296 -9.05 10.68 25.58
CA LEU A 296 -9.08 11.97 26.31
C LEU A 296 -9.48 13.14 25.39
N ALA A 297 -8.95 13.21 24.17
CA ALA A 297 -9.31 14.28 23.22
C ALA A 297 -10.77 14.20 22.75
N LEU A 298 -11.34 12.99 22.77
CA LEU A 298 -12.72 12.77 22.39
C LEU A 298 -13.69 13.06 23.56
N ASN A 299 -13.33 12.82 24.80
CA ASN A 299 -14.25 12.89 25.95
C ASN A 299 -14.07 14.16 26.80
N GLU A 300 -12.91 14.80 26.78
CA GLU A 300 -12.59 15.93 27.64
C GLU A 300 -12.19 17.17 26.84
N ASN A 301 -12.44 18.34 27.41
CA ASN A 301 -11.96 19.62 26.87
C ASN A 301 -10.49 19.82 27.26
N LEU A 302 -9.59 19.26 26.46
CA LEU A 302 -8.15 19.39 26.68
C LEU A 302 -7.68 20.82 26.35
N PRO A 303 -6.71 21.38 27.11
CA PRO A 303 -6.17 22.68 26.84
C PRO A 303 -5.40 22.70 25.51
N LEU A 304 -5.47 23.84 24.80
CA LEU A 304 -4.83 24.03 23.49
C LEU A 304 -3.35 23.64 23.48
N VAL A 305 -2.60 24.00 24.52
CA VAL A 305 -1.15 23.72 24.62
C VAL A 305 -0.88 22.22 24.64
N LEU A 306 -1.70 21.44 25.36
CA LEU A 306 -1.56 19.99 25.42
C LEU A 306 -1.92 19.33 24.07
N LEU A 307 -3.04 19.73 23.46
CA LEU A 307 -3.45 19.24 22.14
C LEU A 307 -2.40 19.52 21.06
N ALA A 308 -1.91 20.76 21.00
CA ALA A 308 -0.87 21.16 20.04
C ALA A 308 0.44 20.39 20.30
N GLY A 309 0.82 20.22 21.56
CA GLY A 309 2.02 19.47 21.94
C GLY A 309 1.92 18.00 21.56
N LEU A 310 0.79 17.34 21.84
CA LEU A 310 0.53 15.94 21.47
C LEU A 310 0.44 15.75 19.95
N LEU A 311 -0.17 16.69 19.24
CA LEU A 311 -0.20 16.72 17.78
C LEU A 311 1.20 16.71 17.19
N LEU A 312 2.04 17.66 17.62
CA LEU A 312 3.42 17.80 17.16
C LEU A 312 4.26 16.58 17.55
N ALA A 313 4.12 16.10 18.78
CA ALA A 313 4.83 14.92 19.27
C ALA A 313 4.50 13.68 18.41
N LYS A 314 3.23 13.42 18.11
CA LYS A 314 2.83 12.27 17.30
C LYS A 314 3.28 12.40 15.84
N VAL A 315 3.17 13.59 15.25
CA VAL A 315 3.62 13.87 13.88
C VAL A 315 5.13 13.68 13.77
N LEU A 316 5.91 14.30 14.65
CA LEU A 316 7.38 14.22 14.63
C LEU A 316 7.89 12.83 15.00
N GLY A 317 7.35 12.25 16.08
CA GLY A 317 7.72 10.91 16.53
C GLY A 317 7.40 9.83 15.50
N GLY A 318 6.21 9.89 14.88
CA GLY A 318 5.81 8.98 13.81
C GLY A 318 6.67 9.14 12.56
N ALA A 319 6.97 10.38 12.14
CA ALA A 319 7.81 10.65 10.99
C ALA A 319 9.26 10.15 11.20
N VAL A 320 9.83 10.38 12.39
CA VAL A 320 11.17 9.88 12.78
C VAL A 320 11.17 8.35 12.80
N ALA A 321 10.16 7.71 13.41
CA ALA A 321 10.06 6.25 13.48
C ALA A 321 10.01 5.62 12.07
N ILE A 322 9.09 6.07 11.21
CA ILE A 322 8.93 5.54 9.86
C ILE A 322 10.15 5.85 8.99
N GLY A 323 10.65 7.10 9.04
CA GLY A 323 11.82 7.53 8.28
C GLY A 323 13.09 6.77 8.64
N SER A 324 13.16 6.24 9.87
CA SER A 324 14.26 5.41 10.38
C SER A 324 14.06 3.91 10.11
N GLY A 325 12.93 3.50 9.54
CA GLY A 325 12.64 2.09 9.26
C GLY A 325 12.13 1.31 10.47
N THR A 326 11.61 1.96 11.51
CA THR A 326 10.94 1.30 12.65
C THR A 326 9.63 0.64 12.17
N PRO A 327 9.37 -0.63 12.55
CA PRO A 327 8.18 -1.36 12.12
C PRO A 327 6.91 -0.84 12.81
N GLY A 328 5.85 -0.71 12.02
CA GLY A 328 4.53 -0.25 12.47
C GLY A 328 3.73 0.40 11.34
N GLY A 329 2.44 0.63 11.58
CA GLY A 329 1.51 1.25 10.65
C GLY A 329 1.27 2.73 10.95
N VAL A 330 0.57 3.41 10.03
CA VAL A 330 0.16 4.82 10.17
C VAL A 330 -1.32 4.99 10.53
N PHE A 331 -2.07 3.91 10.63
CA PHE A 331 -3.52 3.97 10.78
C PHE A 331 -3.93 4.60 12.12
N SER A 332 -3.60 3.97 13.25
CA SER A 332 -3.88 4.54 14.57
C SER A 332 -3.20 5.88 14.82
N PRO A 333 -1.93 6.12 14.40
CA PRO A 333 -1.36 7.46 14.45
C PRO A 333 -2.18 8.51 13.68
N ALA A 334 -2.80 8.15 12.56
CA ALA A 334 -3.66 9.07 11.82
C ALA A 334 -4.91 9.46 12.61
N LEU A 335 -5.54 8.50 13.30
CA LEU A 335 -6.67 8.77 14.18
C LEU A 335 -6.27 9.73 15.32
N PHE A 336 -5.14 9.46 15.98
CA PHE A 336 -4.61 10.31 17.05
C PHE A 336 -4.32 11.74 16.55
N ILE A 337 -3.53 11.86 15.46
CA ILE A 337 -3.18 13.16 14.85
C ILE A 337 -4.46 13.94 14.51
N GLY A 338 -5.46 13.23 13.98
CA GLY A 338 -6.73 13.82 13.59
C GLY A 338 -7.54 14.32 14.78
N ALA A 339 -7.63 13.54 15.87
CA ALA A 339 -8.30 13.96 17.08
C ALA A 339 -7.66 15.20 17.71
N MET A 340 -6.32 15.22 17.78
CA MET A 340 -5.58 16.39 18.29
C MET A 340 -5.74 17.61 17.39
N LEU A 341 -5.67 17.42 16.05
CA LEU A 341 -5.87 18.51 15.08
C LEU A 341 -7.27 19.10 15.19
N GLY A 342 -8.31 18.26 15.30
CA GLY A 342 -9.68 18.70 15.46
C GLY A 342 -9.87 19.56 16.70
N GLY A 343 -9.30 19.13 17.84
CA GLY A 343 -9.32 19.91 19.07
C GLY A 343 -8.57 21.24 18.97
N VAL A 344 -7.37 21.27 18.35
CA VAL A 344 -6.65 22.52 18.08
C VAL A 344 -7.45 23.44 17.16
N TYR A 345 -8.03 22.88 16.11
CA TYR A 345 -8.83 23.61 15.15
C TYR A 345 -10.08 24.24 15.79
N TRP A 346 -10.72 23.53 16.73
CA TRP A 346 -11.84 24.06 17.51
C TRP A 346 -11.49 25.34 18.24
N TYR A 347 -10.34 25.42 18.91
CA TYR A 347 -9.87 26.65 19.57
C TYR A 347 -9.69 27.81 18.58
N VAL A 348 -9.17 27.52 17.38
CA VAL A 348 -9.00 28.54 16.33
C VAL A 348 -10.37 28.99 15.81
N ALA A 349 -11.27 28.01 15.55
CA ALA A 349 -12.61 28.31 15.05
C ALA A 349 -13.42 29.15 16.05
N THR A 350 -13.42 28.80 17.34
CA THR A 350 -14.12 29.56 18.38
C THR A 350 -13.56 30.97 18.59
N ALA A 351 -12.26 31.19 18.33
CA ALA A 351 -11.66 32.51 18.40
C ALA A 351 -12.02 33.40 17.19
N LEU A 352 -12.29 32.81 16.03
CA LEU A 352 -12.57 33.54 14.78
C LEU A 352 -14.07 33.71 14.49
N ILE A 353 -14.91 32.76 14.95
CA ILE A 353 -16.33 32.72 14.62
C ILE A 353 -17.12 33.12 15.86
N PRO A 354 -17.83 34.26 15.85
CA PRO A 354 -18.60 34.75 16.99
C PRO A 354 -19.99 34.08 17.11
N ALA A 355 -20.03 32.75 16.96
CA ALA A 355 -21.22 31.91 17.10
C ALA A 355 -20.93 30.74 18.06
N GLU A 356 -21.96 30.21 18.68
CA GLU A 356 -21.81 28.98 19.45
C GLU A 356 -21.51 27.80 18.51
N LEU A 357 -20.33 27.20 18.67
CA LEU A 357 -19.90 26.02 17.93
C LEU A 357 -20.14 24.76 18.77
N SER A 358 -20.24 23.63 18.10
CA SER A 358 -20.27 22.30 18.72
C SER A 358 -19.08 22.10 19.66
N SER A 359 -19.14 21.08 20.52
CA SER A 359 -18.09 20.80 21.50
C SER A 359 -16.75 20.45 20.85
N GLN A 360 -15.65 20.61 21.60
CA GLN A 360 -14.31 20.25 21.18
C GLN A 360 -14.23 18.77 20.70
N GLY A 361 -14.93 17.86 21.39
CA GLY A 361 -14.98 16.44 21.03
C GLY A 361 -15.56 16.19 19.64
N VAL A 362 -16.60 16.93 19.22
CA VAL A 362 -17.15 16.88 17.85
C VAL A 362 -16.06 17.17 16.81
N TYR A 363 -15.33 18.26 17.01
CA TYR A 363 -14.22 18.62 16.11
C TYR A 363 -13.08 17.60 16.13
N SER A 364 -12.82 16.98 17.29
CA SER A 364 -11.85 15.90 17.42
C SER A 364 -12.26 14.65 16.62
N VAL A 365 -13.53 14.24 16.66
CA VAL A 365 -14.08 13.13 15.86
C VAL A 365 -13.98 13.44 14.36
N VAL A 366 -14.39 14.64 13.95
CA VAL A 366 -14.33 15.07 12.54
C VAL A 366 -12.89 15.14 12.05
N GLY A 367 -11.98 15.68 12.86
CA GLY A 367 -10.54 15.73 12.57
C GLY A 367 -9.93 14.33 12.44
N MET A 368 -10.34 13.39 13.30
CA MET A 368 -9.93 11.99 13.24
C MET A 368 -10.25 11.36 11.89
N ALA A 369 -11.48 11.56 11.40
CA ALA A 369 -11.90 11.07 10.10
C ALA A 369 -11.16 11.76 8.94
N ALA A 370 -10.98 13.07 9.01
CA ALA A 370 -10.33 13.85 7.95
C ALA A 370 -8.86 13.44 7.74
N ILE A 371 -8.07 13.35 8.81
CA ILE A 371 -6.67 12.90 8.74
C ILE A 371 -6.57 11.46 8.28
N ALA A 372 -7.37 10.55 8.83
CA ALA A 372 -7.32 9.14 8.44
C ALA A 372 -7.71 8.95 6.97
N SER A 373 -8.75 9.66 6.47
CA SER A 373 -9.15 9.65 5.07
C SER A 373 -8.02 10.09 4.14
N ALA A 374 -7.36 11.21 4.46
CA ALA A 374 -6.23 11.74 3.70
C ALA A 374 -5.01 10.81 3.76
N MET A 375 -4.67 10.27 4.94
CA MET A 375 -3.51 9.42 5.17
C MET A 375 -3.63 8.07 4.45
N LEU A 376 -4.79 7.42 4.57
CA LEU A 376 -5.03 6.09 4.01
C LEU A 376 -5.41 6.14 2.53
N GLY A 377 -6.00 7.25 2.07
CA GLY A 377 -6.59 7.39 0.73
C GLY A 377 -7.87 6.55 0.58
N ALA A 378 -8.63 6.39 1.67
CA ALA A 378 -9.80 5.53 1.77
C ALA A 378 -10.95 6.27 2.50
N PRO A 379 -11.62 7.23 1.85
CA PRO A 379 -12.62 8.07 2.49
C PRO A 379 -13.87 7.30 2.95
N ILE A 380 -14.33 6.31 2.19
CA ILE A 380 -15.54 5.55 2.54
C ILE A 380 -15.26 4.65 3.75
N SER A 381 -14.14 3.93 3.70
CA SER A 381 -13.72 3.07 4.82
C SER A 381 -13.53 3.87 6.11
N THR A 382 -12.87 5.02 6.01
CA THR A 382 -12.58 5.87 7.17
C THR A 382 -13.85 6.45 7.78
N LEU A 383 -14.80 6.92 6.95
CA LEU A 383 -16.11 7.34 7.41
C LEU A 383 -16.79 6.25 8.25
N LEU A 384 -16.82 5.03 7.71
CA LEU A 384 -17.48 3.91 8.38
C LEU A 384 -16.71 3.44 9.63
N ILE A 385 -15.36 3.48 9.61
CA ILE A 385 -14.56 3.20 10.81
C ILE A 385 -14.92 4.15 11.93
N VAL A 386 -14.91 5.46 11.65
CA VAL A 386 -15.24 6.46 12.68
C VAL A 386 -16.68 6.29 13.14
N PHE A 387 -17.62 6.04 12.22
CA PHE A 387 -19.01 5.76 12.58
C PHE A 387 -19.15 4.53 13.49
N GLU A 388 -18.53 3.41 13.18
CA GLU A 388 -18.58 2.20 14.02
C GLU A 388 -17.82 2.35 15.34
N LEU A 389 -16.77 3.18 15.39
CA LEU A 389 -16.02 3.49 16.61
C LEU A 389 -16.82 4.37 17.57
N THR A 390 -17.66 5.27 17.03
CA THR A 390 -18.39 6.30 17.80
C THR A 390 -19.86 5.95 18.01
N ILE A 391 -20.45 5.19 17.10
CA ILE A 391 -21.88 4.80 17.04
C ILE A 391 -22.81 6.04 17.06
N ASP A 392 -22.33 7.16 16.55
CA ASP A 392 -23.06 8.42 16.55
C ASP A 392 -23.47 8.78 15.11
N TYR A 393 -24.79 8.80 14.85
CA TYR A 393 -25.33 9.09 13.52
C TYR A 393 -25.33 10.59 13.20
N ASP A 394 -25.50 11.44 14.19
CA ASP A 394 -25.60 12.89 13.97
C ASP A 394 -24.27 13.47 13.46
N LEU A 395 -23.15 12.88 13.87
CA LEU A 395 -21.82 13.29 13.40
C LEU A 395 -21.48 12.83 11.97
N VAL A 396 -22.21 11.86 11.41
CA VAL A 396 -21.87 11.24 10.11
C VAL A 396 -21.78 12.29 8.99
N ILE A 397 -22.67 13.27 8.97
CA ILE A 397 -22.68 14.31 7.92
C ILE A 397 -21.41 15.15 7.97
N ALA A 398 -20.99 15.59 9.15
CA ALA A 398 -19.79 16.38 9.36
C ALA A 398 -18.52 15.56 9.01
N VAL A 399 -18.47 14.32 9.50
CA VAL A 399 -17.38 13.35 9.23
C VAL A 399 -17.26 13.07 7.73
N MET A 400 -18.39 12.82 7.05
CA MET A 400 -18.43 12.55 5.62
C MET A 400 -17.91 13.73 4.81
N LEU A 401 -18.34 14.94 5.15
CA LEU A 401 -17.92 16.16 4.45
C LEU A 401 -16.41 16.41 4.63
N ALA A 402 -15.92 16.34 5.86
CA ALA A 402 -14.51 16.57 6.16
C ALA A 402 -13.61 15.49 5.53
N ALA A 403 -14.00 14.22 5.59
CA ALA A 403 -13.27 13.11 4.97
C ALA A 403 -13.23 13.23 3.45
N ALA A 404 -14.34 13.59 2.81
CA ALA A 404 -14.42 13.81 1.36
C ALA A 404 -13.53 14.99 0.92
N MET A 405 -13.58 16.11 1.65
CA MET A 405 -12.74 17.27 1.38
C MET A 405 -11.25 16.91 1.55
N ALA A 406 -10.88 16.27 2.65
CA ALA A 406 -9.50 15.85 2.90
C ALA A 406 -8.96 14.94 1.79
N SER A 407 -9.72 13.91 1.39
CA SER A 407 -9.35 12.99 0.32
C SER A 407 -9.25 13.69 -1.04
N THR A 408 -10.20 14.58 -1.36
CA THR A 408 -10.21 15.32 -2.63
C THR A 408 -8.98 16.21 -2.76
N PHE A 409 -8.65 16.99 -1.71
CA PHE A 409 -7.47 17.85 -1.74
C PHE A 409 -6.17 17.03 -1.77
N MET A 410 -6.10 15.90 -1.06
CA MET A 410 -4.93 15.02 -1.17
C MET A 410 -4.71 14.48 -2.58
N GLN A 411 -5.77 14.22 -3.35
CA GLN A 411 -5.64 13.79 -4.75
C GLN A 411 -5.06 14.87 -5.68
N LEU A 412 -5.23 16.15 -5.33
CA LEU A 412 -4.65 17.28 -6.05
C LEU A 412 -3.20 17.58 -5.65
N MET A 413 -2.72 16.99 -4.56
CA MET A 413 -1.36 17.16 -4.05
C MET A 413 -0.38 16.16 -4.68
N PRO A 414 0.95 16.40 -4.59
CA PRO A 414 1.97 15.51 -5.16
C PRO A 414 1.87 14.06 -4.67
N HIS A 415 1.43 13.85 -3.43
CA HIS A 415 1.26 12.54 -2.83
C HIS A 415 -0.20 12.33 -2.46
N SER A 416 -0.92 11.53 -3.23
CA SER A 416 -2.37 11.33 -3.09
C SER A 416 -2.79 10.57 -1.82
N SER A 417 -1.90 9.82 -1.18
CA SER A 417 -2.02 9.22 0.16
C SER A 417 -0.67 8.65 0.60
N PHE A 418 -0.54 8.34 1.90
CA PHE A 418 0.69 7.75 2.44
C PHE A 418 1.01 6.38 1.81
N PHE A 419 0.03 5.50 1.64
CA PHE A 419 0.24 4.18 1.06
C PHE A 419 0.63 4.25 -0.42
N ARG A 420 -0.03 5.12 -1.19
CA ARG A 420 0.31 5.31 -2.61
C ARG A 420 1.68 5.94 -2.79
N TRP A 421 2.06 6.87 -1.90
CA TRP A 421 3.41 7.42 -1.88
C TRP A 421 4.46 6.31 -1.63
N GLN A 422 4.25 5.44 -0.64
CA GLN A 422 5.18 4.32 -0.38
C GLN A 422 5.31 3.36 -1.56
N LEU A 423 4.24 3.12 -2.32
CA LEU A 423 4.30 2.30 -3.53
C LEU A 423 5.01 3.04 -4.68
N ALA A 424 4.74 4.32 -4.85
CA ALA A 424 5.40 5.14 -5.87
C ALA A 424 6.92 5.22 -5.69
N GLU A 425 7.42 5.29 -4.43
CA GLU A 425 8.85 5.21 -4.12
C GLU A 425 9.50 3.88 -4.54
N ARG A 426 8.71 2.82 -4.67
CA ARG A 426 9.15 1.51 -5.16
C ARG A 426 8.99 1.38 -6.68
N GLY A 427 8.63 2.45 -7.38
CA GLY A 427 8.33 2.43 -8.81
C GLY A 427 6.96 1.83 -9.16
N ILE A 428 6.11 1.57 -8.16
CA ILE A 428 4.79 0.97 -8.35
C ILE A 428 3.75 2.08 -8.36
N ASN A 429 3.18 2.36 -9.53
CA ASN A 429 2.13 3.37 -9.67
C ASN A 429 0.77 2.70 -9.89
N LEU A 430 -0.10 2.75 -8.89
CA LEU A 430 -1.47 2.24 -8.95
C LEU A 430 -2.51 3.30 -9.32
N ASN A 431 -2.11 4.56 -9.55
CA ASN A 431 -3.03 5.68 -9.86
C ASN A 431 -3.72 5.53 -11.22
N SER A 432 -3.13 4.80 -12.14
CA SER A 432 -3.66 4.59 -13.49
C SER A 432 -4.61 3.38 -13.61
N GLY A 433 -5.05 2.81 -12.47
CA GLY A 433 -5.84 1.60 -12.44
C GLY A 433 -4.98 0.33 -12.42
N ARG A 434 -5.58 -0.77 -11.93
CA ARG A 434 -4.94 -2.09 -11.81
C ARG A 434 -4.46 -2.62 -13.17
N ASP A 435 -5.20 -2.29 -14.23
CA ASP A 435 -4.92 -2.73 -15.59
C ASP A 435 -3.55 -2.21 -16.07
N GLN A 436 -3.26 -0.93 -15.86
CA GLN A 436 -1.98 -0.34 -16.26
C GLN A 436 -0.81 -0.81 -15.38
N GLY A 437 -1.06 -1.12 -14.09
CA GLY A 437 -0.05 -1.72 -13.22
C GLY A 437 0.41 -3.07 -13.74
N LEU A 438 -0.54 -3.94 -14.14
CA LEU A 438 -0.24 -5.24 -14.74
C LEU A 438 0.51 -5.11 -16.09
N LEU A 439 0.13 -4.13 -16.91
CA LEU A 439 0.74 -3.90 -18.22
C LEU A 439 2.21 -3.42 -18.11
N ARG A 440 2.57 -2.77 -17.02
CA ARG A 440 3.95 -2.31 -16.77
C ARG A 440 4.87 -3.39 -16.20
N THR A 441 4.31 -4.46 -15.61
CA THR A 441 5.10 -5.52 -14.97
C THR A 441 5.36 -6.72 -15.86
N LYS A 442 4.57 -6.93 -16.93
CA LYS A 442 4.81 -7.97 -17.92
C LYS A 442 5.87 -7.50 -18.91
N THR A 443 6.93 -8.28 -19.04
CA THR A 443 8.03 -8.06 -19.99
C THR A 443 7.72 -8.67 -21.33
N ILE A 444 8.43 -8.23 -22.35
CA ILE A 444 8.22 -8.68 -23.73
C ILE A 444 8.82 -10.05 -24.02
N ASP A 445 9.64 -10.60 -23.15
CA ASP A 445 10.34 -11.88 -23.33
C ASP A 445 9.39 -13.06 -23.66
N GLU A 446 8.18 -13.08 -23.08
CA GLU A 446 7.16 -14.10 -23.34
C GLU A 446 6.54 -13.99 -24.77
N PHE A 447 6.72 -12.84 -25.45
CA PHE A 447 6.06 -12.51 -26.74
C PHE A 447 7.05 -12.37 -27.90
N VAL A 448 8.33 -12.57 -27.60
CA VAL A 448 9.39 -12.53 -28.63
C VAL A 448 9.26 -13.72 -29.58
N THR A 449 9.33 -13.44 -30.87
CA THR A 449 9.31 -14.48 -31.90
C THR A 449 10.67 -14.60 -32.58
N GLN A 450 11.05 -15.82 -32.91
CA GLN A 450 12.25 -16.10 -33.73
C GLN A 450 11.93 -16.12 -35.25
N ASN A 451 10.91 -15.41 -35.67
CA ASN A 451 10.46 -15.37 -37.05
C ASN A 451 11.24 -14.35 -37.92
N PHE A 452 12.56 -14.45 -37.91
CA PHE A 452 13.48 -13.58 -38.67
C PHE A 452 14.62 -14.40 -39.31
N ILE A 453 15.38 -13.79 -40.23
CA ILE A 453 16.63 -14.33 -40.72
C ILE A 453 17.81 -13.45 -40.25
N ARG A 454 19.01 -14.05 -40.18
CA ARG A 454 20.26 -13.31 -39.93
C ARG A 454 20.99 -13.14 -41.23
N VAL A 455 21.44 -11.93 -41.54
CA VAL A 455 22.17 -11.59 -42.75
C VAL A 455 23.35 -10.70 -42.43
N ASN A 456 24.46 -10.84 -43.21
CA ASN A 456 25.58 -9.92 -43.08
C ASN A 456 25.29 -8.60 -43.82
N SER A 457 25.80 -7.51 -43.32
CA SER A 457 25.61 -6.14 -43.86
C SER A 457 26.09 -5.92 -45.27
N ALA A 458 27.05 -6.73 -45.73
CA ALA A 458 27.61 -6.70 -47.09
C ALA A 458 26.76 -7.42 -48.14
N VAL A 459 25.74 -8.18 -47.72
CA VAL A 459 24.85 -8.93 -48.63
C VAL A 459 23.95 -7.95 -49.40
N THR A 460 23.76 -8.22 -50.68
CA THR A 460 22.89 -7.39 -51.53
C THR A 460 21.42 -7.54 -51.18
N LEU A 461 20.63 -6.48 -51.36
CA LEU A 461 19.20 -6.48 -51.08
C LEU A 461 18.43 -7.58 -51.83
N THR A 462 18.81 -7.87 -53.10
CA THR A 462 18.22 -8.95 -53.91
C THR A 462 18.48 -10.34 -53.31
N ALA A 463 19.65 -10.57 -52.74
CA ALA A 463 19.96 -11.84 -52.07
C ALA A 463 19.19 -12.01 -50.77
N VAL A 464 18.99 -10.92 -49.99
CA VAL A 464 18.16 -10.89 -48.79
C VAL A 464 16.70 -11.15 -49.15
N GLU A 465 16.17 -10.51 -50.21
CA GLU A 465 14.82 -10.74 -50.72
C GLU A 465 14.57 -12.23 -51.00
N THR A 466 15.48 -12.84 -51.75
CA THR A 466 15.42 -14.27 -52.07
C THR A 466 15.44 -15.14 -50.80
N SER A 467 16.28 -14.81 -49.83
CA SER A 467 16.40 -15.54 -48.58
C SER A 467 15.13 -15.37 -47.71
N MET A 468 14.62 -14.16 -47.58
CA MET A 468 13.36 -13.88 -46.84
C MET A 468 12.18 -14.63 -47.46
N TYR A 469 12.07 -14.60 -48.79
CA TYR A 469 10.99 -15.30 -49.49
C TYR A 469 11.09 -16.83 -49.33
N SER A 470 12.31 -17.41 -49.51
CA SER A 470 12.50 -18.85 -49.39
C SER A 470 12.22 -19.39 -48.01
N HIS A 471 12.53 -18.63 -46.95
CA HIS A 471 12.28 -18.99 -45.55
C HIS A 471 10.93 -18.51 -45.02
N ARG A 472 10.12 -17.81 -45.84
CA ARG A 472 8.84 -17.19 -45.43
C ARG A 472 9.01 -16.30 -44.18
N ARG A 473 10.03 -15.44 -44.22
CA ARG A 473 10.33 -14.49 -43.14
C ARG A 473 10.10 -13.06 -43.63
N TYR A 474 9.69 -12.18 -42.71
CA TYR A 474 9.35 -10.80 -43.05
C TYR A 474 10.37 -9.79 -42.49
N ILE A 475 11.34 -10.27 -41.71
CA ILE A 475 12.37 -9.46 -41.07
C ILE A 475 13.72 -10.14 -41.20
N ALA A 476 14.71 -9.34 -41.55
CA ALA A 476 16.15 -9.70 -41.53
C ALA A 476 16.84 -8.88 -40.42
N VAL A 477 17.56 -9.56 -39.56
CA VAL A 477 18.49 -8.97 -38.59
C VAL A 477 19.83 -8.87 -39.26
N VAL A 478 20.39 -7.65 -39.31
CA VAL A 478 21.63 -7.35 -40.00
C VAL A 478 22.78 -7.35 -39.01
N LEU A 479 23.80 -8.17 -39.33
CA LEU A 479 25.02 -8.32 -38.52
C LEU A 479 26.21 -7.75 -39.26
N ASN A 480 27.24 -7.29 -38.53
CA ASN A 480 28.52 -6.93 -39.08
C ASN A 480 29.41 -8.18 -39.29
N ASP A 481 30.66 -7.97 -39.75
CA ASP A 481 31.62 -9.06 -39.96
C ASP A 481 32.07 -9.75 -38.67
N ASN A 482 31.85 -9.13 -37.51
CA ASN A 482 32.12 -9.70 -36.19
C ASN A 482 30.88 -10.39 -35.56
N GLU A 483 29.79 -10.59 -36.34
CA GLU A 483 28.51 -11.13 -35.90
C GLU A 483 27.76 -10.25 -34.87
N GLU A 484 28.13 -8.97 -34.71
CA GLU A 484 27.45 -8.02 -33.86
C GLU A 484 26.21 -7.43 -34.57
N PHE A 485 25.16 -7.19 -33.82
CA PHE A 485 23.92 -6.60 -34.34
C PHE A 485 24.10 -5.12 -34.67
N ILE A 486 23.84 -4.75 -35.92
CA ILE A 486 23.96 -3.36 -36.38
C ILE A 486 22.68 -2.76 -36.94
N GLY A 487 21.64 -3.57 -37.17
CA GLY A 487 20.37 -3.07 -37.66
C GLY A 487 19.39 -4.16 -38.09
N SER A 488 18.25 -3.75 -38.59
CA SER A 488 17.20 -4.64 -39.07
C SER A 488 16.59 -4.12 -40.37
N LEU A 489 15.99 -5.03 -41.12
CA LEU A 489 15.35 -4.74 -42.40
C LEU A 489 14.05 -5.51 -42.50
N SER A 490 12.93 -4.81 -42.71
CA SER A 490 11.62 -5.41 -43.00
C SER A 490 11.42 -5.62 -44.50
N THR A 491 10.37 -6.37 -44.83
CA THR A 491 9.99 -6.55 -46.26
C THR A 491 9.67 -5.21 -46.93
N ASP A 492 9.07 -4.26 -46.24
CA ASP A 492 8.68 -2.97 -46.81
C ASP A 492 9.93 -2.11 -47.11
N GLU A 493 10.90 -2.07 -46.21
CA GLU A 493 12.18 -1.38 -46.38
C GLU A 493 13.02 -2.04 -47.46
N LEU A 494 13.00 -3.39 -47.48
CA LEU A 494 13.69 -4.17 -48.53
C LEU A 494 13.13 -3.84 -49.92
N VAL A 495 11.80 -3.85 -50.10
CA VAL A 495 11.17 -3.52 -51.39
C VAL A 495 11.48 -2.08 -51.80
N ALA A 496 11.42 -1.14 -50.89
CA ALA A 496 11.78 0.25 -51.17
C ALA A 496 13.24 0.39 -51.61
N GLY A 497 14.17 -0.32 -50.94
CA GLY A 497 15.58 -0.36 -51.27
C GLY A 497 15.86 -1.01 -52.62
N VAL A 498 15.26 -2.17 -52.92
CA VAL A 498 15.42 -2.91 -54.19
C VAL A 498 14.87 -2.13 -55.39
N VAL A 499 13.78 -1.38 -55.19
CA VAL A 499 13.23 -0.50 -56.23
C VAL A 499 14.17 0.66 -56.54
N THR A 500 14.93 1.13 -55.55
CA THR A 500 15.89 2.25 -55.73
C THR A 500 17.20 1.78 -56.34
N ASP A 501 17.78 0.69 -55.85
CA ASP A 501 19.02 0.10 -56.35
C ASP A 501 19.09 -1.40 -55.99
N ARG A 502 19.02 -2.27 -57.00
CA ARG A 502 19.03 -3.74 -56.83
C ARG A 502 20.34 -4.32 -56.34
N GLU A 503 21.45 -3.63 -56.57
CA GLU A 503 22.79 -4.07 -56.16
C GLU A 503 23.23 -3.43 -54.83
N ALA A 504 22.42 -2.56 -54.25
CA ALA A 504 22.68 -1.96 -52.95
C ALA A 504 22.81 -3.04 -51.85
N THR A 505 23.63 -2.77 -50.86
CA THR A 505 23.82 -3.68 -49.71
C THR A 505 22.80 -3.42 -48.60
N CYS A 506 22.59 -4.42 -47.72
CA CYS A 506 21.70 -4.29 -46.56
C CYS A 506 21.97 -3.05 -45.71
N LYS A 507 23.25 -2.66 -45.60
CA LYS A 507 23.71 -1.49 -44.84
C LYS A 507 23.06 -0.19 -45.30
N SER A 508 22.69 -0.07 -46.58
CA SER A 508 22.11 1.16 -47.13
C SER A 508 20.62 1.34 -46.89
N ALA A 509 19.91 0.25 -46.57
CA ALA A 509 18.44 0.24 -46.42
C ALA A 509 17.95 -0.21 -45.02
N MET A 510 18.86 -0.64 -44.14
CA MET A 510 18.51 -1.11 -42.80
C MET A 510 18.18 0.04 -41.86
N ASN A 511 17.28 -0.25 -40.89
CA ASN A 511 17.13 0.55 -39.70
C ASN A 511 18.28 0.28 -38.71
N ALA A 512 18.82 1.34 -38.13
CA ALA A 512 19.97 1.24 -37.21
C ALA A 512 19.64 0.45 -35.92
N SER A 513 20.70 -0.02 -35.25
CA SER A 513 20.59 -0.81 -34.01
C SER A 513 19.89 -0.10 -32.85
N GLU A 514 19.81 1.21 -32.88
CA GLU A 514 19.07 2.04 -31.88
C GLU A 514 17.56 1.71 -31.80
N HIS A 515 17.01 1.03 -32.79
CA HIS A 515 15.65 0.56 -32.81
C HIS A 515 15.42 -0.77 -32.04
N ALA A 516 16.47 -1.36 -31.48
CA ALA A 516 16.34 -2.57 -30.68
C ALA A 516 15.79 -2.27 -29.27
N ILE A 517 15.00 -3.20 -28.76
CA ILE A 517 14.34 -3.09 -27.43
C ILE A 517 14.89 -4.22 -26.54
N PRO A 518 15.36 -3.94 -25.30
CA PRO A 518 15.81 -4.98 -24.38
C PRO A 518 14.66 -5.94 -23.98
N ASP A 519 14.96 -7.23 -23.79
CA ASP A 519 14.00 -8.28 -23.42
C ASP A 519 13.31 -8.03 -22.06
N SER A 520 13.97 -7.30 -21.17
CA SER A 520 13.42 -6.88 -19.86
C SER A 520 12.41 -5.72 -19.95
N THR A 521 12.19 -5.16 -21.15
CA THR A 521 11.27 -4.03 -21.35
C THR A 521 9.83 -4.47 -21.11
N SER A 522 9.01 -3.63 -20.43
CA SER A 522 7.59 -3.92 -20.23
C SER A 522 6.80 -3.78 -21.53
N LEU A 523 5.69 -4.54 -21.67
CA LEU A 523 4.81 -4.47 -22.84
C LEU A 523 4.33 -3.04 -23.15
N LEU A 524 4.03 -2.25 -22.13
CA LEU A 524 3.60 -0.87 -22.33
C LEU A 524 4.73 0.02 -22.84
N ALA A 525 5.94 -0.12 -22.27
CA ALA A 525 7.12 0.62 -22.73
C ALA A 525 7.52 0.21 -24.15
N ALA A 526 7.45 -1.07 -24.48
CA ALA A 526 7.70 -1.56 -25.83
C ALA A 526 6.72 -0.97 -26.85
N LEU A 527 5.42 -0.87 -26.50
CA LEU A 527 4.43 -0.22 -27.36
C LEU A 527 4.75 1.28 -27.56
N GLN A 528 5.19 1.97 -26.49
CA GLN A 528 5.59 3.37 -26.57
C GLN A 528 6.80 3.54 -27.50
N SER A 529 7.85 2.71 -27.33
CA SER A 529 9.03 2.72 -28.21
C SER A 529 8.66 2.45 -29.67
N LEU A 530 7.80 1.45 -29.95
CA LEU A 530 7.34 1.16 -31.30
C LEU A 530 6.51 2.31 -31.91
N ASN A 531 5.78 3.07 -31.09
CA ASN A 531 5.05 4.25 -31.54
C ASN A 531 5.98 5.45 -31.80
N GLU A 532 6.98 5.68 -30.93
CA GLU A 532 7.96 6.76 -31.09
C GLU A 532 8.85 6.55 -32.30
N LEU A 533 9.21 5.29 -32.58
CA LEU A 533 10.00 4.91 -33.75
C LEU A 533 9.16 4.79 -35.04
N ASP A 534 7.84 4.90 -34.95
CA ASP A 534 6.86 4.70 -36.05
C ASP A 534 7.09 3.39 -36.82
N THR A 535 7.42 2.31 -36.08
CA THR A 535 7.69 0.98 -36.64
C THR A 535 6.65 -0.03 -36.22
N ASN A 536 6.44 -1.07 -37.06
CA ASN A 536 5.53 -2.17 -36.76
C ASN A 536 6.23 -3.35 -36.07
N TYR A 537 7.54 -3.30 -35.93
CA TYR A 537 8.36 -4.31 -35.29
C TYR A 537 9.62 -3.69 -34.65
N ALA A 538 10.21 -4.41 -33.72
CA ALA A 538 11.54 -4.10 -33.21
C ALA A 538 12.34 -5.38 -32.95
N PRO A 539 13.63 -5.40 -33.23
CA PRO A 539 14.54 -6.44 -32.74
C PRO A 539 14.60 -6.40 -31.21
N VAL A 540 14.70 -7.57 -30.58
CA VAL A 540 14.81 -7.70 -29.12
C VAL A 540 16.20 -8.20 -28.77
N THR A 541 16.90 -7.44 -27.95
CA THR A 541 18.26 -7.77 -27.48
C THR A 541 18.23 -8.28 -26.05
N LYS A 542 19.24 -9.05 -25.68
CA LYS A 542 19.40 -9.58 -24.33
C LYS A 542 19.81 -8.47 -23.36
N THR A 543 19.25 -8.48 -22.16
CA THR A 543 19.62 -7.54 -21.10
C THR A 543 20.89 -8.02 -20.39
N GLY A 544 21.93 -7.17 -20.25
CA GLY A 544 23.18 -7.49 -19.54
C GLY A 544 24.43 -7.29 -20.39
N ASP A 545 25.50 -7.99 -20.03
CA ASP A 545 26.83 -7.87 -20.71
C ASP A 545 26.79 -8.33 -22.17
N ASP A 546 25.78 -9.12 -22.58
CA ASP A 546 25.55 -9.59 -23.95
C ASP A 546 24.46 -8.76 -24.67
N ALA A 547 24.36 -7.47 -24.41
CA ALA A 547 23.32 -6.57 -24.97
C ALA A 547 23.30 -6.49 -26.51
N GLU A 548 24.33 -7.00 -27.20
CA GLU A 548 24.44 -7.05 -28.67
C GLU A 548 23.82 -8.33 -29.26
N GLU A 549 23.44 -9.33 -28.41
CA GLU A 549 22.81 -10.56 -28.89
C GLU A 549 21.30 -10.34 -29.13
N VAL A 550 20.87 -10.52 -30.38
CA VAL A 550 19.46 -10.50 -30.76
C VAL A 550 18.82 -11.84 -30.40
N VAL A 551 17.88 -11.78 -29.44
CA VAL A 551 17.09 -12.94 -28.98
C VAL A 551 15.93 -13.24 -29.94
N GLY A 552 15.38 -12.21 -30.58
CA GLY A 552 14.23 -12.34 -31.46
C GLY A 552 13.69 -11.00 -31.95
N VAL A 553 12.47 -11.01 -32.42
CA VAL A 553 11.74 -9.83 -32.89
C VAL A 553 10.38 -9.77 -32.21
N ILE A 554 9.92 -8.58 -31.92
CA ILE A 554 8.55 -8.34 -31.42
C ILE A 554 7.77 -7.49 -32.42
N TYR A 555 6.50 -7.86 -32.65
CA TYR A 555 5.61 -7.10 -33.51
C TYR A 555 4.63 -6.26 -32.68
N ARG A 556 4.32 -5.07 -33.18
CA ARG A 556 3.32 -4.18 -32.60
C ARG A 556 1.95 -4.84 -32.42
N SER A 557 1.55 -5.69 -33.40
CA SER A 557 0.32 -6.48 -33.34
C SER A 557 0.28 -7.44 -32.14
N ASP A 558 1.41 -8.08 -31.83
CA ASP A 558 1.50 -9.06 -30.74
C ASP A 558 1.48 -8.36 -29.39
N VAL A 559 2.16 -7.21 -29.27
CA VAL A 559 2.10 -6.36 -28.09
C VAL A 559 0.66 -5.87 -27.85
N LEU A 560 -0.01 -5.35 -28.89
CA LEU A 560 -1.40 -4.89 -28.78
C LEU A 560 -2.36 -6.02 -28.42
N LYS A 561 -2.18 -7.21 -28.98
CA LYS A 561 -2.98 -8.40 -28.66
C LYS A 561 -2.77 -8.82 -27.21
N ALA A 562 -1.51 -8.89 -26.75
CA ALA A 562 -1.19 -9.22 -25.37
C ALA A 562 -1.81 -8.20 -24.38
N LEU A 563 -1.70 -6.91 -24.69
CA LEU A 563 -2.32 -5.83 -23.92
C LEU A 563 -3.85 -5.97 -23.87
N TYR A 564 -4.48 -6.23 -25.01
CA TYR A 564 -5.93 -6.43 -25.09
C TYR A 564 -6.40 -7.64 -24.27
N ASP A 565 -5.72 -8.79 -24.40
CA ASP A 565 -6.06 -10.01 -23.68
C ASP A 565 -5.90 -9.82 -22.16
N MET A 566 -4.86 -9.12 -21.72
CA MET A 566 -4.64 -8.76 -20.31
C MET A 566 -5.74 -7.81 -19.79
N MET A 567 -6.09 -6.77 -20.54
CA MET A 567 -7.16 -5.84 -20.16
C MET A 567 -8.52 -6.54 -20.12
N ARG A 568 -8.78 -7.44 -21.05
CA ARG A 568 -10.01 -8.25 -21.06
C ARG A 568 -10.08 -9.18 -19.86
N ALA A 569 -8.98 -9.83 -19.51
CA ALA A 569 -8.89 -10.68 -18.31
C ALA A 569 -9.12 -9.88 -17.03
N ALA A 570 -8.49 -8.71 -16.88
CA ALA A 570 -8.67 -7.83 -15.74
C ALA A 570 -10.12 -7.34 -15.60
N ARG A 571 -10.75 -6.92 -16.71
CA ARG A 571 -12.17 -6.52 -16.73
C ARG A 571 -13.11 -7.70 -16.42
N SER A 572 -12.83 -8.89 -16.90
CA SER A 572 -13.66 -10.07 -16.57
C SER A 572 -13.57 -10.41 -15.08
N GLU A 573 -12.44 -10.17 -14.45
CA GLU A 573 -12.28 -10.29 -13.00
C GLU A 573 -13.09 -9.23 -12.25
N GLU A 574 -13.10 -7.98 -12.73
CA GLU A 574 -13.80 -6.85 -12.11
C GLU A 574 -15.34 -6.98 -12.23
N TYR A 575 -15.85 -7.25 -13.42
CA TYR A 575 -17.30 -7.31 -13.67
C TYR A 575 -17.89 -8.71 -13.51
N GLY A 576 -17.06 -9.72 -13.34
CA GLY A 576 -17.53 -11.07 -13.09
C GLY A 576 -18.18 -11.74 -14.30
N VAL A 577 -17.89 -11.28 -15.49
CA VAL A 577 -18.33 -11.88 -16.76
C VAL A 577 -17.26 -12.86 -17.23
N ASN A 578 -17.57 -14.16 -17.24
CA ASN A 578 -16.74 -15.17 -17.90
C ASN A 578 -17.06 -15.18 -19.38
#